data_bd4267ced453d1930ba7f229d09ef99e
#
_entry.id   bd4267ced453d1930ba7f229d09ef99e
#
_cell.length_a   1.000
_cell.length_b   1.000
_cell.length_c   1.000
_cell.angle_alpha   90.00
_cell.angle_beta   90.00
_cell.angle_gamma   90.00
#
_symmetry.space_group_name_H-M   'P 1'
#
loop_
_entity.id
_entity.type
_entity.pdbx_description
1 polymer ?
#
loop_
_entity_poly.entity_id
_entity_poly.type
_entity_poly.pdbx_seq_one_letter_code
_entity_poly.pdbx_strand_id
1 'polypeptide(L)'
;MSLSVVVMGASGRMGTTIANLAKEQGMTLAAVLERPDKLDALAHWGCLAGTDPEVVYPQVPGAVVIDFTAPEASLANARCAVKNGNPIVIGTTGFTPDQKAELDAIAQNGRVFWSPNMSVGVNVLLE
;
A
#
# COMPACT_ATOMS: atom_id res chain seq x y z
N MET A 1 -17.12 -2.04 -12.37
CA MET A 1 -16.32 -0.91 -11.85
C MET A 1 -15.03 -1.47 -11.28
N SER A 2 -13.90 -1.02 -11.79
CA SER A 2 -12.63 -1.56 -11.33
C SER A 2 -12.07 -0.77 -10.16
N LEU A 3 -11.50 -1.49 -9.19
CA LEU A 3 -10.80 -0.91 -8.06
C LEU A 3 -9.38 -0.55 -8.49
N SER A 4 -8.91 0.64 -8.13
CA SER A 4 -7.53 1.06 -8.38
C SER A 4 -6.69 0.83 -7.14
N VAL A 5 -5.50 0.26 -7.30
CA VAL A 5 -4.61 -0.06 -6.19
C VAL A 5 -3.22 0.51 -6.41
N VAL A 6 -2.56 0.82 -5.30
CA VAL A 6 -1.15 1.22 -5.24
C VAL A 6 -0.43 0.18 -4.38
N VAL A 7 0.64 -0.40 -4.89
CA VAL A 7 1.37 -1.43 -4.16
C VAL A 7 2.70 -0.87 -3.68
N MET A 8 2.90 -0.91 -2.36
CA MET A 8 4.16 -0.49 -1.71
C MET A 8 5.09 -1.70 -1.64
N GLY A 9 6.38 -1.48 -1.90
CA GLY A 9 7.35 -2.58 -1.89
C GLY A 9 7.13 -3.56 -3.04
N ALA A 10 6.80 -3.06 -4.22
CA ALA A 10 6.32 -3.87 -5.33
C ALA A 10 7.37 -4.82 -5.93
N SER A 11 8.66 -4.59 -5.67
CA SER A 11 9.71 -5.50 -6.14
C SER A 11 9.94 -6.67 -5.18
N GLY A 12 9.41 -6.60 -3.96
CA GLY A 12 9.52 -7.67 -2.98
C GLY A 12 8.59 -8.84 -3.32
N ARG A 13 8.78 -9.96 -2.62
CA ARG A 13 7.98 -11.17 -2.86
C ARG A 13 6.48 -10.90 -2.69
N MET A 14 6.10 -10.31 -1.57
CA MET A 14 4.69 -10.06 -1.29
C MET A 14 4.12 -8.98 -2.20
N GLY A 15 4.86 -7.90 -2.43
CA GLY A 15 4.41 -6.83 -3.32
C GLY A 15 4.18 -7.33 -4.74
N THR A 16 5.08 -8.15 -5.25
CA THR A 16 4.94 -8.76 -6.58
C THR A 16 3.70 -9.64 -6.65
N THR A 17 3.48 -10.47 -5.62
CA THR A 17 2.30 -11.34 -5.55
C THR A 17 1.02 -10.53 -5.54
N ILE A 18 0.95 -9.47 -4.75
CA ILE A 18 -0.24 -8.62 -4.65
C ILE A 18 -0.50 -7.90 -5.99
N ALA A 19 0.54 -7.36 -6.62
CA ALA A 19 0.39 -6.67 -7.90
C ALA A 19 -0.13 -7.62 -8.99
N ASN A 20 0.40 -8.84 -9.06
CA ASN A 20 -0.08 -9.84 -10.00
C ASN A 20 -1.53 -10.23 -9.72
N LEU A 21 -1.87 -10.43 -8.45
CA LEU A 21 -3.22 -10.80 -8.05
C LEU A 21 -4.23 -9.70 -8.40
N ALA A 22 -3.87 -8.45 -8.19
CA ALA A 22 -4.71 -7.32 -8.54
C ALA A 22 -5.02 -7.32 -10.04
N LYS A 23 -4.00 -7.54 -10.87
CA LYS A 23 -4.18 -7.62 -12.33
C LYS A 23 -5.07 -8.80 -12.73
N GLU A 24 -4.87 -9.96 -12.11
CA GLU A 24 -5.68 -11.15 -12.40
C GLU A 24 -7.15 -10.95 -12.04
N GLN A 25 -7.43 -10.18 -11.00
CA GLN A 25 -8.79 -9.91 -10.53
C GLN A 25 -9.44 -8.73 -11.28
N GLY A 26 -8.80 -8.20 -12.30
CA GLY A 26 -9.37 -7.11 -13.09
C GLY A 26 -9.27 -5.74 -12.44
N MET A 27 -8.47 -5.60 -11.40
CA MET A 27 -8.22 -4.30 -10.77
C MET A 27 -7.24 -3.49 -11.59
N THR A 28 -7.31 -2.16 -11.47
CA THR A 28 -6.34 -1.28 -12.09
C THR A 28 -5.14 -1.13 -11.15
N LEU A 29 -3.96 -1.55 -11.61
CA LEU A 29 -2.71 -1.27 -10.89
C LEU A 29 -2.32 0.16 -11.22
N ALA A 30 -2.67 1.11 -10.34
CA ALA A 30 -2.50 2.53 -10.62
C ALA A 30 -1.07 2.99 -10.44
N ALA A 31 -0.36 2.45 -9.44
CA ALA A 31 1.02 2.81 -9.16
C ALA A 31 1.72 1.72 -8.37
N VAL A 32 3.03 1.68 -8.47
CA VAL A 32 3.90 0.82 -7.67
C VAL A 32 5.02 1.68 -7.10
N LEU A 33 5.39 1.42 -5.86
CA LEU A 33 6.44 2.16 -5.19
C LEU A 33 7.50 1.21 -4.63
N GLU A 34 8.72 1.73 -4.59
CA GLU A 34 9.85 0.97 -4.05
C GLU A 34 10.94 1.95 -3.59
N ARG A 35 11.95 1.42 -2.90
CA ARG A 35 13.12 2.21 -2.54
C ARG A 35 13.87 2.62 -3.82
N PRO A 36 14.60 3.76 -3.79
CA PRO A 36 15.32 4.23 -4.98
C PRO A 36 16.25 3.20 -5.62
N ASP A 37 16.90 2.36 -4.80
CA ASP A 37 17.81 1.33 -5.29
C ASP A 37 17.10 0.17 -6.00
N LYS A 38 15.77 0.09 -5.91
CA LYS A 38 14.98 -0.98 -6.54
C LYS A 38 13.98 -0.46 -7.57
N LEU A 39 14.03 0.82 -7.89
CA LEU A 39 13.06 1.44 -8.80
C LEU A 39 13.08 0.79 -10.19
N ASP A 40 14.25 0.43 -10.70
CA ASP A 40 14.39 -0.18 -12.02
C ASP A 40 13.64 -1.51 -12.13
N ALA A 41 13.47 -2.23 -11.02
CA ALA A 41 12.74 -3.49 -11.00
C ALA A 41 11.25 -3.33 -11.26
N LEU A 42 10.73 -2.10 -11.26
CA LEU A 42 9.29 -1.83 -11.43
C LEU A 42 8.89 -1.53 -12.88
N ALA A 43 9.86 -1.42 -13.80
CA ALA A 43 9.58 -0.99 -15.18
C ALA A 43 8.59 -1.90 -15.90
N HIS A 44 8.57 -3.18 -15.59
CA HIS A 44 7.71 -4.16 -16.26
C HIS A 44 6.23 -4.03 -15.91
N TRP A 45 5.88 -3.28 -14.88
CA TRP A 45 4.46 -3.16 -14.48
C TRP A 45 3.65 -2.26 -15.41
N GLY A 46 4.31 -1.37 -16.16
CA GLY A 46 3.63 -0.53 -17.15
C GLY A 46 2.70 0.52 -16.56
N CYS A 47 2.92 0.90 -15.30
CA CYS A 47 2.12 1.91 -14.62
C CYS A 47 3.03 2.94 -13.97
N LEU A 48 2.45 3.92 -13.26
CA LEU A 48 3.23 4.91 -12.53
C LEU A 48 4.12 4.20 -11.51
N ALA A 49 5.41 4.46 -11.54
CA ALA A 49 6.38 3.92 -10.59
C ALA A 49 7.11 5.07 -9.90
N GLY A 50 7.31 4.95 -8.60
CA GLY A 50 7.95 6.01 -7.85
C GLY A 50 8.57 5.53 -6.54
N THR A 51 9.17 6.46 -5.82
CA THR A 51 9.84 6.19 -4.56
C THR A 51 9.23 6.96 -3.40
N ASP A 52 8.51 8.05 -3.68
CA ASP A 52 7.98 8.95 -2.66
C ASP A 52 6.45 8.97 -2.69
N PRO A 53 5.79 8.45 -1.63
CA PRO A 53 4.33 8.48 -1.53
C PRO A 53 3.74 9.89 -1.63
N GLU A 54 4.43 10.91 -1.11
CA GLU A 54 3.96 12.30 -1.18
C GLU A 54 3.85 12.81 -2.62
N VAL A 55 4.61 12.23 -3.54
CA VAL A 55 4.56 12.56 -4.96
C VAL A 55 3.52 11.69 -5.68
N VAL A 56 3.47 10.40 -5.34
CA VAL A 56 2.66 9.42 -6.07
C VAL A 56 1.19 9.47 -5.70
N TYR A 57 0.86 9.51 -4.42
CA TYR A 57 -0.54 9.42 -3.98
C TYR A 57 -1.43 10.54 -4.55
N PRO A 58 -0.98 11.80 -4.61
CA PRO A 58 -1.80 12.84 -5.23
C PRO A 58 -2.16 12.61 -6.70
N GLN A 59 -1.37 11.77 -7.39
CA GLN A 59 -1.60 11.45 -8.80
C GLN A 59 -2.59 10.30 -8.99
N VAL A 60 -2.93 9.60 -7.92
CA VAL A 60 -3.84 8.44 -7.97
C VAL A 60 -4.93 8.58 -6.89
N PRO A 61 -5.72 9.65 -6.93
CA PRO A 61 -6.70 9.93 -5.90
C PRO A 61 -7.70 8.79 -5.76
N GLY A 62 -7.99 8.41 -4.51
CA GLY A 62 -8.95 7.35 -4.22
C GLY A 62 -8.43 5.94 -4.39
N ALA A 63 -7.23 5.74 -4.95
CA ALA A 63 -6.66 4.40 -5.08
C ALA A 63 -6.34 3.82 -3.71
N VAL A 64 -6.57 2.52 -3.54
CA VAL A 64 -6.30 1.81 -2.29
C VAL A 64 -4.83 1.46 -2.22
N VAL A 65 -4.16 1.90 -1.16
CA VAL A 65 -2.74 1.59 -0.93
C VAL A 65 -2.64 0.25 -0.21
N ILE A 66 -1.79 -0.63 -0.71
CA ILE A 66 -1.53 -1.93 -0.09
C ILE A 66 -0.09 -1.94 0.38
N ASP A 67 0.12 -2.14 1.67
CA ASP A 67 1.42 -1.98 2.30
C ASP A 67 1.81 -3.21 3.12
N PHE A 68 2.88 -3.89 2.69
CA PHE A 68 3.51 -5.00 3.38
C PHE A 68 5.02 -4.69 3.53
N THR A 69 5.37 -3.52 4.03
CA THR A 69 6.77 -3.08 4.11
C THR A 69 7.36 -3.34 5.51
N ALA A 70 7.56 -2.31 6.29
CA ALA A 70 8.12 -2.41 7.63
C ALA A 70 7.38 -1.43 8.54
N PRO A 71 7.37 -1.64 9.88
CA PRO A 71 6.56 -0.81 10.78
C PRO A 71 6.74 0.69 10.61
N GLU A 72 7.98 1.18 10.56
CA GLU A 72 8.22 2.62 10.40
C GLU A 72 7.74 3.13 9.05
N ALA A 73 7.99 2.37 7.99
CA ALA A 73 7.55 2.74 6.66
C ALA A 73 6.02 2.73 6.58
N SER A 74 5.38 1.73 7.18
CA SER A 74 3.92 1.63 7.19
C SER A 74 3.26 2.81 7.90
N LEU A 75 3.85 3.28 9.00
CA LEU A 75 3.33 4.46 9.70
C LEU A 75 3.41 5.70 8.81
N ALA A 76 4.55 5.91 8.16
CA ALA A 76 4.71 7.03 7.24
C ALA A 76 3.75 6.94 6.06
N ASN A 77 3.59 5.74 5.51
CA ASN A 77 2.67 5.50 4.39
C ASN A 77 1.23 5.74 4.80
N ALA A 78 0.85 5.32 6.01
CA ALA A 78 -0.50 5.53 6.53
C ALA A 78 -0.81 7.02 6.69
N ARG A 79 0.13 7.78 7.26
CA ARG A 79 -0.05 9.24 7.40
C ARG A 79 -0.25 9.91 6.04
N CYS A 80 0.57 9.53 5.08
CA CYS A 80 0.50 10.07 3.72
C CYS A 80 -0.82 9.69 3.04
N ALA A 81 -1.25 8.44 3.18
CA ALA A 81 -2.51 7.98 2.61
C ALA A 81 -3.71 8.75 3.19
N VAL A 82 -3.76 8.90 4.50
CA VAL A 82 -4.83 9.64 5.18
C VAL A 82 -4.86 11.09 4.70
N LYS A 83 -3.70 11.73 4.63
CA LYS A 83 -3.57 13.10 4.17
C LYS A 83 -4.11 13.30 2.76
N ASN A 84 -3.92 12.32 1.89
CA ASN A 84 -4.33 12.38 0.49
C ASN A 84 -5.70 11.73 0.23
N GLY A 85 -6.37 11.24 1.27
CA GLY A 85 -7.68 10.61 1.12
C GLY A 85 -7.66 9.21 0.52
N ASN A 86 -6.50 8.56 0.46
CA ASN A 86 -6.39 7.20 -0.04
C ASN A 86 -6.64 6.20 1.09
N PRO A 87 -7.53 5.21 0.91
CA PRO A 87 -7.61 4.10 1.85
C PRO A 87 -6.31 3.32 1.85
N ILE A 88 -5.93 2.74 2.99
CA ILE A 88 -4.72 1.94 3.07
C ILE A 88 -4.99 0.64 3.82
N VAL A 89 -4.52 -0.47 3.25
CA VAL A 89 -4.55 -1.79 3.84
C VAL A 89 -3.13 -2.17 4.21
N ILE A 90 -2.88 -2.39 5.49
CA ILE A 90 -1.54 -2.68 6.02
C ILE A 90 -1.50 -4.12 6.49
N GLY A 91 -0.59 -4.91 5.92
CA GLY A 91 -0.32 -6.28 6.34
C GLY A 91 1.03 -6.43 7.03
N THR A 92 1.74 -5.33 7.27
CA THR A 92 3.03 -5.33 7.94
C THR A 92 2.91 -5.88 9.35
N THR A 93 3.88 -6.69 9.76
CA THR A 93 3.96 -7.25 11.11
C THR A 93 5.12 -6.62 11.88
N GLY A 94 5.17 -6.87 13.18
CA GLY A 94 6.29 -6.44 14.01
C GLY A 94 6.14 -5.06 14.63
N PHE A 95 4.94 -4.48 14.63
CA PHE A 95 4.71 -3.20 15.30
C PHE A 95 4.92 -3.34 16.81
N THR A 96 5.65 -2.39 17.41
CA THR A 96 5.74 -2.28 18.86
C THR A 96 4.41 -1.77 19.42
N PRO A 97 4.16 -1.90 20.75
CA PRO A 97 2.95 -1.32 21.34
C PRO A 97 2.80 0.18 21.08
N ASP A 98 3.89 0.93 21.13
CA ASP A 98 3.88 2.37 20.83
C ASP A 98 3.52 2.63 19.38
N GLN A 99 4.04 1.82 18.45
CA GLN A 99 3.72 1.95 17.03
C GLN A 99 2.26 1.59 16.76
N LYS A 100 1.72 0.59 17.44
CA LYS A 100 0.29 0.26 17.32
C LYS A 100 -0.60 1.41 17.78
N ALA A 101 -0.23 2.05 18.89
CA ALA A 101 -0.97 3.21 19.37
C ALA A 101 -0.91 4.36 18.39
N GLU A 102 0.25 4.57 17.75
CA GLU A 102 0.40 5.59 16.73
C GLU A 102 -0.44 5.28 15.50
N LEU A 103 -0.47 4.01 15.08
CA LEU A 103 -1.30 3.57 13.95
C LEU A 103 -2.79 3.78 14.24
N ASP A 104 -3.24 3.46 15.47
CA ASP A 104 -4.61 3.68 15.88
C ASP A 104 -4.98 5.16 15.83
N ALA A 105 -4.06 6.04 16.25
CA ALA A 105 -4.26 7.49 16.18
C ALA A 105 -4.41 7.97 14.72
N ILE A 106 -3.58 7.45 13.83
CA ILE A 106 -3.65 7.77 12.40
C ILE A 106 -5.02 7.31 11.83
N ALA A 107 -5.47 6.14 12.25
CA ALA A 107 -6.73 5.55 11.76
C ALA A 107 -7.96 6.37 12.15
N GLN A 108 -7.87 7.23 13.17
CA GLN A 108 -8.99 8.11 13.54
C GLN A 108 -9.32 9.13 12.45
N ASN A 109 -8.39 9.41 11.55
CA ASN A 109 -8.51 10.48 10.56
C ASN A 109 -8.69 9.98 9.12
N GLY A 110 -8.80 8.66 8.92
CA GLY A 110 -8.95 8.12 7.56
C GLY A 110 -9.30 6.65 7.56
N ARG A 111 -9.31 6.07 6.36
CA ARG A 111 -9.66 4.66 6.20
C ARG A 111 -8.39 3.81 6.22
N VAL A 112 -7.98 3.41 7.42
CA VAL A 112 -6.81 2.58 7.65
C VAL A 112 -7.29 1.21 8.14
N PHE A 113 -6.92 0.18 7.39
CA PHE A 113 -7.21 -1.21 7.77
C PHE A 113 -5.87 -1.92 8.01
N TRP A 114 -5.68 -2.46 9.20
CA TRP A 114 -4.47 -3.19 9.55
C TRP A 114 -4.83 -4.57 10.05
N SER A 115 -4.11 -5.57 9.56
CA SER A 115 -4.27 -6.95 10.01
C SER A 115 -2.92 -7.64 10.00
N PRO A 116 -2.53 -8.33 11.09
CA PRO A 116 -1.32 -9.14 11.09
C PRO A 116 -1.47 -10.39 10.23
N ASN A 117 -2.68 -10.70 9.77
CA ASN A 117 -2.96 -11.83 8.90
C ASN A 117 -3.17 -11.31 7.48
N MET A 118 -2.17 -11.54 6.62
CA MET A 118 -2.17 -11.07 5.24
C MET A 118 -3.35 -11.63 4.43
N SER A 119 -3.76 -12.86 4.71
CA SER A 119 -4.89 -13.47 4.01
C SER A 119 -6.18 -12.70 4.26
N VAL A 120 -6.38 -12.22 5.48
CA VAL A 120 -7.56 -11.41 5.83
C VAL A 120 -7.51 -10.07 5.09
N GLY A 121 -6.35 -9.41 5.07
CA GLY A 121 -6.20 -8.14 4.37
C GLY A 121 -6.47 -8.26 2.88
N VAL A 122 -5.95 -9.30 2.25
CA VAL A 122 -6.16 -9.55 0.82
C VAL A 122 -7.64 -9.86 0.55
N ASN A 123 -8.28 -10.67 1.39
CA ASN A 123 -9.69 -11.00 1.22
C ASN A 123 -10.58 -9.75 1.34
N VAL A 124 -10.29 -8.87 2.28
CA VAL A 124 -11.04 -7.61 2.42
C VAL A 124 -10.92 -6.78 1.15
N LEU A 125 -9.73 -6.72 0.55
CA LEU A 125 -9.50 -5.99 -0.68
C LEU A 125 -10.29 -6.58 -1.86
N LEU A 126 -10.34 -7.91 -1.94
CA LEU A 126 -10.96 -8.60 -3.08
C LEU A 126 -12.47 -8.73 -2.97
N GLU A 127 -13.02 -8.56 -1.79
CA GLU A 127 -14.47 -8.56 -1.59
C GLU A 127 -15.05 -7.20 -1.94
#